data_e64a28445cace8d096b7c83e6da225f1
#
_entry.id   e64a28445cace8d096b7c83e6da225f1
#
_cell.length_a   1.000
_cell.length_b   1.000
_cell.length_c   1.000
_cell.angle_alpha   90.00
_cell.angle_beta   90.00
_cell.angle_gamma   90.00
#
_symmetry.space_group_name_H-M   'P 1'
#
loop_
_entity.id
_entity.type
_entity.pdbx_description
1 polymer ?
#
loop_
_entity_poly.entity_id
_entity_poly.type
_entity_poly.pdbx_seq_one_letter_code
_entity_poly.pdbx_strand_id
1 'polypeptide(L)'
;MLRFLLAIVVVATPGIPVAEEADPDLTGTQLYSEAPRFVIRPGNNKTKFYKCSRCHEEGDTDPEPRRLKTRHTREIDHGGNRFWCLTCHDGDNLDFLRTSRNEKIVFDQAYLICGSCHADRQKDWYFGGHGKRISGWQDERIILACTQCHDAHTPAREPREPQPPPPVRAGLERQQHQPPATSRAWEPETIIAGHM
;
A
#
# COMPACT_ATOMS: atom_id res chain seq x y z
N MET A 1 -34.61 -72.08 -5.84
CA MET A 1 -34.38 -70.78 -5.10
C MET A 1 -33.16 -70.12 -5.72
N LEU A 2 -33.40 -69.14 -6.60
CA LEU A 2 -32.33 -68.42 -7.34
C LEU A 2 -32.13 -67.06 -6.65
N ARG A 3 -30.97 -66.84 -5.98
CA ARG A 3 -30.60 -65.58 -5.31
C ARG A 3 -29.95 -64.65 -6.33
N PHE A 4 -30.64 -63.58 -6.71
CA PHE A 4 -30.06 -62.46 -7.45
C PHE A 4 -29.23 -61.60 -6.50
N LEU A 5 -27.93 -61.55 -6.71
CA LEU A 5 -27.04 -60.56 -6.08
C LEU A 5 -27.10 -59.28 -6.89
N LEU A 6 -27.67 -58.26 -6.33
CA LEU A 6 -27.63 -56.89 -6.89
C LEU A 6 -26.24 -56.30 -6.60
N ALA A 7 -25.43 -56.11 -7.63
CA ALA A 7 -24.16 -55.36 -7.51
C ALA A 7 -24.47 -53.88 -7.61
N ILE A 8 -24.23 -53.14 -6.50
CA ILE A 8 -24.31 -51.69 -6.49
C ILE A 8 -23.02 -51.15 -7.08
N VAL A 9 -23.10 -50.57 -8.28
CA VAL A 9 -21.99 -49.84 -8.90
C VAL A 9 -21.99 -48.41 -8.32
N VAL A 10 -21.03 -48.13 -7.44
CA VAL A 10 -20.78 -46.77 -6.96
C VAL A 10 -19.98 -46.02 -8.03
N VAL A 11 -20.64 -45.18 -8.80
CA VAL A 11 -20.00 -44.26 -9.74
C VAL A 11 -19.39 -43.12 -8.92
N ALA A 12 -18.08 -43.13 -8.75
CA ALA A 12 -17.35 -42.00 -8.18
C ALA A 12 -17.40 -40.85 -9.20
N THR A 13 -18.15 -39.79 -8.90
CA THR A 13 -18.09 -38.54 -9.65
C THR A 13 -16.73 -37.92 -9.41
N PRO A 14 -15.94 -37.59 -10.46
CA PRO A 14 -14.72 -36.80 -10.24
C PRO A 14 -15.10 -35.47 -9.62
N GLY A 15 -14.59 -35.20 -8.42
CA GLY A 15 -14.74 -33.91 -7.77
C GLY A 15 -14.19 -32.82 -8.69
N ILE A 16 -14.99 -31.80 -8.95
CA ILE A 16 -14.53 -30.60 -9.65
C ILE A 16 -13.41 -30.04 -8.77
N PRO A 17 -12.16 -29.84 -9.29
CA PRO A 17 -11.13 -29.20 -8.52
C PRO A 17 -11.64 -27.83 -8.15
N VAL A 18 -11.80 -27.56 -6.84
CA VAL A 18 -11.95 -26.20 -6.33
C VAL A 18 -10.69 -25.50 -6.78
N ALA A 19 -10.82 -24.51 -7.64
CA ALA A 19 -9.70 -23.65 -8.01
C ALA A 19 -9.18 -23.07 -6.70
N GLU A 20 -8.01 -23.52 -6.27
CA GLU A 20 -7.24 -22.92 -5.18
C GLU A 20 -7.05 -21.47 -5.61
N GLU A 21 -7.68 -20.53 -4.87
CA GLU A 21 -7.49 -19.10 -5.10
C GLU A 21 -5.97 -18.87 -5.07
N ALA A 22 -5.38 -18.61 -6.24
CA ALA A 22 -3.95 -18.36 -6.36
C ALA A 22 -3.60 -17.27 -5.36
N ASP A 23 -2.66 -17.58 -4.47
CA ASP A 23 -2.12 -16.61 -3.52
C ASP A 23 -1.68 -15.38 -4.33
N PRO A 24 -2.19 -14.17 -4.03
CA PRO A 24 -1.91 -13.02 -4.86
C PRO A 24 -0.39 -12.84 -4.94
N ASP A 25 0.13 -12.74 -6.15
CA ASP A 25 1.56 -12.50 -6.35
C ASP A 25 1.97 -11.23 -5.60
N LEU A 26 2.60 -11.41 -4.45
CA LEU A 26 3.08 -10.33 -3.60
C LEU A 26 4.42 -9.76 -4.08
N THR A 27 4.96 -10.31 -5.18
CA THR A 27 6.10 -9.70 -5.85
C THR A 27 5.70 -8.33 -6.35
N GLY A 28 6.42 -7.31 -5.94
CA GLY A 28 6.09 -5.95 -6.31
C GLY A 28 6.20 -5.72 -7.82
N THR A 29 5.20 -5.07 -8.40
CA THR A 29 5.25 -4.66 -9.81
C THR A 29 6.43 -3.75 -10.04
N GLN A 30 7.34 -4.15 -10.92
CA GLN A 30 8.58 -3.44 -11.19
C GLN A 30 8.34 -2.29 -12.18
N LEU A 31 7.95 -1.12 -11.67
CA LEU A 31 7.76 0.09 -12.48
C LEU A 31 9.08 0.76 -12.86
N TYR A 32 10.14 0.51 -12.10
CA TYR A 32 11.48 1.03 -12.34
C TYR A 32 12.43 -0.14 -12.52
N SER A 33 12.93 -0.36 -13.73
CA SER A 33 13.81 -1.49 -14.06
C SER A 33 15.11 -1.53 -13.25
N GLU A 34 15.57 -0.37 -12.81
CA GLU A 34 16.81 -0.20 -12.04
C GLU A 34 16.60 -0.40 -10.53
N ALA A 35 15.37 -0.41 -10.06
CA ALA A 35 15.08 -0.58 -8.65
C ALA A 35 15.31 -2.04 -8.21
N PRO A 36 15.85 -2.26 -7.00
CA PRO A 36 15.99 -3.61 -6.46
C PRO A 36 14.62 -4.31 -6.37
N ARG A 37 14.56 -5.57 -6.74
CA ARG A 37 13.35 -6.39 -6.55
C ARG A 37 12.93 -6.41 -5.10
N PHE A 38 11.65 -6.56 -4.86
CA PHE A 38 11.09 -6.60 -3.52
C PHE A 38 9.82 -7.45 -3.47
N VAL A 39 9.49 -7.83 -2.26
CA VAL A 39 8.22 -8.45 -1.90
C VAL A 39 7.48 -7.52 -0.94
N ILE A 40 6.20 -7.37 -1.12
CA ILE A 40 5.34 -6.63 -0.20
C ILE A 40 5.05 -7.51 1.01
N ARG A 41 5.21 -6.95 2.21
CA ARG A 41 4.71 -7.64 3.40
C ARG A 41 3.18 -7.77 3.30
N PRO A 42 2.63 -9.00 3.33
CA PRO A 42 1.18 -9.19 3.27
C PRO A 42 0.51 -8.64 4.54
N GLY A 43 -0.72 -8.22 4.43
CA GLY A 43 -1.52 -7.88 5.59
C GLY A 43 -2.41 -6.66 5.47
N ASN A 44 -2.45 -5.95 4.35
CA ASN A 44 -3.42 -4.87 4.14
C ASN A 44 -4.87 -5.37 4.07
N ASN A 45 -5.06 -6.63 3.75
CA ASN A 45 -6.35 -7.32 3.76
C ASN A 45 -6.82 -7.76 5.17
N LYS A 46 -6.02 -7.55 6.22
CA LYS A 46 -6.36 -7.88 7.62
C LYS A 46 -7.21 -6.81 8.30
N THR A 47 -8.08 -6.15 7.56
CA THR A 47 -9.05 -5.22 8.13
C THR A 47 -10.18 -5.99 8.85
N LYS A 48 -10.81 -5.34 9.82
CA LYS A 48 -11.86 -5.95 10.66
C LYS A 48 -13.00 -6.59 9.85
N PHE A 49 -13.28 -6.08 8.67
CA PHE A 49 -14.46 -6.48 7.86
C PHE A 49 -14.08 -7.16 6.53
N TYR A 50 -12.82 -7.44 6.30
CA TYR A 50 -12.41 -8.17 5.12
C TYR A 50 -12.80 -9.67 5.24
N LYS A 51 -13.41 -10.30 4.26
CA LYS A 51 -13.74 -9.83 2.90
C LYS A 51 -15.01 -8.98 2.93
N CYS A 52 -15.05 -7.95 2.11
CA CYS A 52 -16.17 -7.01 1.98
C CYS A 52 -17.39 -7.70 1.33
N SER A 53 -17.15 -8.66 0.44
CA SER A 53 -18.13 -9.53 -0.23
C SER A 53 -19.01 -10.34 0.73
N ARG A 54 -18.65 -10.42 2.01
CA ARG A 54 -19.54 -11.02 3.03
C ARG A 54 -20.82 -10.22 3.27
N CYS A 55 -20.83 -8.95 2.93
CA CYS A 55 -21.96 -8.05 3.12
C CYS A 55 -22.35 -7.33 1.82
N HIS A 56 -21.45 -7.27 0.84
CA HIS A 56 -21.66 -6.61 -0.45
C HIS A 56 -21.58 -7.65 -1.56
N GLU A 57 -22.68 -7.86 -2.23
CA GLU A 57 -22.70 -8.70 -3.42
C GLU A 57 -21.97 -7.97 -4.57
N GLU A 58 -21.48 -8.74 -5.54
CA GLU A 58 -20.81 -8.18 -6.71
C GLU A 58 -21.77 -7.31 -7.52
N GLY A 59 -21.35 -6.09 -7.84
CA GLY A 59 -22.15 -5.13 -8.59
C GLY A 59 -23.22 -4.37 -7.80
N ASP A 60 -23.38 -4.61 -6.48
CA ASP A 60 -24.38 -3.94 -5.61
C ASP A 60 -23.88 -2.59 -5.06
N THR A 61 -22.90 -1.97 -5.69
CA THR A 61 -22.35 -0.70 -5.21
C THR A 61 -22.96 0.48 -5.96
N ASP A 62 -23.61 1.38 -5.22
CA ASP A 62 -24.11 2.64 -5.78
C ASP A 62 -22.91 3.56 -6.11
N PRO A 63 -22.72 3.95 -7.39
CA PRO A 63 -21.57 4.74 -7.81
C PRO A 63 -21.63 6.22 -7.41
N GLU A 64 -22.79 6.71 -6.97
CA GLU A 64 -22.96 8.13 -6.67
C GLU A 64 -22.22 8.54 -5.37
N PRO A 65 -21.36 9.58 -5.44
CA PRO A 65 -20.68 10.09 -4.27
C PRO A 65 -21.67 10.56 -3.19
N ARG A 66 -21.51 10.02 -1.97
CA ARG A 66 -22.37 10.38 -0.84
C ARG A 66 -21.65 10.22 0.49
N ARG A 67 -22.14 10.90 1.50
CA ARG A 67 -21.71 10.69 2.88
C ARG A 67 -22.47 9.52 3.49
N LEU A 68 -21.74 8.51 3.95
CA LEU A 68 -22.32 7.37 4.62
C LEU A 68 -22.72 7.74 6.05
N LYS A 69 -23.93 7.37 6.48
CA LYS A 69 -24.51 7.77 7.77
C LYS A 69 -24.49 6.68 8.83
N THR A 70 -24.31 5.44 8.43
CA THR A 70 -24.45 4.29 9.34
C THR A 70 -23.18 3.48 9.43
N ARG A 71 -22.91 2.61 8.46
CA ARG A 71 -21.67 1.83 8.41
C ARG A 71 -20.63 2.55 7.56
N HIS A 72 -19.35 2.32 7.84
CA HIS A 72 -18.26 2.98 7.10
C HIS A 72 -18.33 4.52 7.15
N THR A 73 -18.64 5.06 8.33
CA THR A 73 -18.76 6.52 8.54
C THR A 73 -17.44 7.26 8.51
N ARG A 74 -16.34 6.60 8.12
CA ARG A 74 -15.01 7.17 8.10
C ARG A 74 -14.93 8.31 7.10
N GLU A 75 -14.47 9.44 7.56
CA GLU A 75 -14.20 10.59 6.70
C GLU A 75 -12.92 10.37 5.90
N ILE A 76 -12.91 10.90 4.68
CA ILE A 76 -11.73 10.92 3.83
C ILE A 76 -11.15 12.32 3.89
N ASP A 77 -10.04 12.48 4.58
CA ASP A 77 -9.23 13.70 4.58
C ASP A 77 -8.02 13.49 3.67
N HIS A 78 -8.29 13.42 2.38
CA HIS A 78 -7.30 13.18 1.35
C HIS A 78 -7.68 13.90 0.06
N GLY A 79 -6.71 14.56 -0.55
CA GLY A 79 -6.89 15.25 -1.83
C GLY A 79 -7.82 16.46 -1.81
N GLY A 80 -8.05 17.09 -0.66
CA GLY A 80 -8.89 18.30 -0.54
C GLY A 80 -10.33 18.04 -0.95
N ASN A 81 -10.94 16.98 -0.44
CA ASN A 81 -12.33 16.57 -0.70
C ASN A 81 -12.64 16.18 -2.17
N ARG A 82 -11.62 15.93 -2.99
CA ARG A 82 -11.81 15.51 -4.39
C ARG A 82 -12.07 14.01 -4.54
N PHE A 83 -11.72 13.23 -3.51
CA PHE A 83 -11.80 11.79 -3.54
C PHE A 83 -12.98 11.27 -2.72
N TRP A 84 -13.52 10.16 -3.16
CA TRP A 84 -14.51 9.41 -2.43
C TRP A 84 -14.22 7.91 -2.54
N CYS A 85 -15.05 7.05 -1.94
CA CYS A 85 -14.75 5.63 -1.78
C CYS A 85 -14.32 4.94 -3.09
N LEU A 86 -15.11 5.09 -4.16
CA LEU A 86 -14.86 4.42 -5.44
C LEU A 86 -13.77 5.08 -6.30
N THR A 87 -13.11 6.12 -5.80
CA THR A 87 -11.87 6.60 -6.43
C THR A 87 -10.74 5.56 -6.31
N CYS A 88 -10.79 4.76 -5.25
CA CYS A 88 -9.76 3.76 -4.95
C CYS A 88 -10.32 2.34 -4.81
N HIS A 89 -11.56 2.18 -4.30
CA HIS A 89 -12.20 0.88 -4.18
C HIS A 89 -12.88 0.47 -5.48
N ASP A 90 -12.76 -0.81 -5.81
CA ASP A 90 -13.44 -1.38 -6.97
C ASP A 90 -14.95 -1.44 -6.72
N GLY A 91 -15.74 -0.75 -7.56
CA GLY A 91 -17.20 -0.68 -7.38
C GLY A 91 -17.92 -1.97 -7.72
N ASP A 92 -17.32 -2.82 -8.54
CA ASP A 92 -17.92 -4.10 -8.91
C ASP A 92 -17.65 -5.17 -7.85
N ASN A 93 -16.47 -5.12 -7.24
CA ASN A 93 -16.10 -6.05 -6.18
C ASN A 93 -15.23 -5.36 -5.14
N LEU A 94 -15.82 -5.01 -4.00
CA LEU A 94 -15.17 -4.27 -2.91
C LEU A 94 -14.04 -5.03 -2.20
N ASP A 95 -13.82 -6.30 -2.49
CA ASP A 95 -12.64 -7.05 -2.02
C ASP A 95 -11.34 -6.60 -2.72
N PHE A 96 -11.45 -5.73 -3.73
CA PHE A 96 -10.35 -5.21 -4.51
C PHE A 96 -10.29 -3.69 -4.50
N LEU A 97 -9.16 -3.18 -4.94
CA LEU A 97 -8.97 -1.79 -5.30
C LEU A 97 -8.91 -1.65 -6.82
N ARG A 98 -9.06 -0.42 -7.31
CA ARG A 98 -9.02 -0.11 -8.74
C ARG A 98 -8.04 1.02 -9.00
N THR A 99 -7.10 0.79 -9.93
CA THR A 99 -6.16 1.82 -10.36
C THR A 99 -6.81 2.87 -11.26
N SER A 100 -6.14 3.99 -11.48
CA SER A 100 -6.58 5.01 -12.45
C SER A 100 -6.65 4.50 -13.89
N ARG A 101 -6.03 3.36 -14.19
CA ARG A 101 -6.12 2.66 -15.48
C ARG A 101 -7.24 1.62 -15.53
N ASN A 102 -8.09 1.60 -14.52
CA ASN A 102 -9.19 0.65 -14.39
C ASN A 102 -8.74 -0.82 -14.19
N GLU A 103 -7.54 -1.02 -13.67
CA GLU A 103 -7.01 -2.34 -13.34
C GLU A 103 -7.44 -2.72 -11.91
N LYS A 104 -7.95 -3.92 -11.75
CA LYS A 104 -8.32 -4.49 -10.45
C LYS A 104 -7.06 -5.01 -9.76
N ILE A 105 -6.82 -4.59 -8.52
CA ILE A 105 -5.65 -4.98 -7.73
C ILE A 105 -6.05 -5.36 -6.31
N VAL A 106 -5.22 -6.16 -5.64
CA VAL A 106 -5.41 -6.51 -4.22
C VAL A 106 -4.95 -5.36 -3.30
N PHE A 107 -5.42 -5.36 -2.07
CA PHE A 107 -5.09 -4.31 -1.09
C PHE A 107 -3.59 -4.16 -0.83
N ASP A 108 -2.83 -5.24 -0.90
CA ASP A 108 -1.37 -5.20 -0.71
C ASP A 108 -0.65 -4.49 -1.88
N GLN A 109 -1.31 -4.33 -3.02
CA GLN A 109 -0.82 -3.57 -4.17
C GLN A 109 -1.27 -2.09 -4.20
N ALA A 110 -1.85 -1.58 -3.11
CA ALA A 110 -2.32 -0.19 -3.01
C ALA A 110 -1.26 0.86 -3.37
N TYR A 111 0.04 0.53 -3.28
CA TYR A 111 1.13 1.41 -3.69
C TYR A 111 1.05 1.84 -5.16
N LEU A 112 0.39 1.05 -6.03
CA LEU A 112 0.14 1.39 -7.43
C LEU A 112 -0.82 2.58 -7.56
N ILE A 113 -1.84 2.65 -6.69
CA ILE A 113 -2.77 3.79 -6.64
C ILE A 113 -2.07 5.01 -6.05
N CYS A 114 -1.39 4.84 -4.92
CA CYS A 114 -0.68 5.94 -4.26
C CYS A 114 0.31 6.63 -5.21
N GLY A 115 1.07 5.83 -5.95
CA GLY A 115 2.08 6.30 -6.89
C GLY A 115 1.52 7.06 -8.10
N SER A 116 0.25 6.87 -8.45
CA SER A 116 -0.36 7.62 -9.56
C SER A 116 -0.43 9.14 -9.31
N CYS A 117 -0.43 9.53 -8.03
CA CYS A 117 -0.40 10.95 -7.62
C CYS A 117 0.89 11.31 -6.86
N HIS A 118 1.48 10.36 -6.14
CA HIS A 118 2.68 10.55 -5.32
C HIS A 118 3.92 9.89 -5.96
N ALA A 119 4.14 10.18 -7.25
CA ALA A 119 5.18 9.52 -8.05
C ALA A 119 6.58 9.64 -7.47
N ASP A 120 6.98 10.82 -6.96
CA ASP A 120 8.30 11.02 -6.35
C ASP A 120 8.47 10.17 -5.09
N ARG A 121 7.43 10.12 -4.23
CA ARG A 121 7.46 9.29 -3.02
C ARG A 121 7.44 7.81 -3.33
N GLN A 122 6.75 7.42 -4.38
CA GLN A 122 6.76 6.04 -4.86
C GLN A 122 8.15 5.67 -5.40
N LYS A 123 8.79 6.56 -6.18
CA LYS A 123 10.16 6.37 -6.64
C LYS A 123 11.12 6.18 -5.47
N ASP A 124 11.10 7.10 -4.49
CA ASP A 124 11.91 7.00 -3.28
C ASP A 124 11.69 5.66 -2.56
N TRP A 125 10.44 5.20 -2.50
CA TRP A 125 10.07 3.93 -1.88
C TRP A 125 10.64 2.72 -2.63
N TYR A 126 10.60 2.73 -3.96
CA TYR A 126 11.22 1.68 -4.78
C TYR A 126 12.72 1.56 -4.53
N PHE A 127 13.41 2.68 -4.35
CA PHE A 127 14.85 2.72 -4.13
C PHE A 127 15.27 2.69 -2.65
N GLY A 128 14.33 2.70 -1.73
CA GLY A 128 14.57 2.61 -0.29
C GLY A 128 14.83 3.94 0.40
N GLY A 129 14.67 5.07 -0.28
CA GLY A 129 14.74 6.42 0.29
C GLY A 129 13.49 6.78 1.11
N HIS A 130 12.39 6.06 0.92
CA HIS A 130 11.16 6.16 1.69
C HIS A 130 10.66 4.78 2.09
N GLY A 131 9.88 4.70 3.18
CA GLY A 131 9.34 3.44 3.67
C GLY A 131 10.32 2.65 4.54
N LYS A 132 10.01 1.38 4.77
CA LYS A 132 10.82 0.54 5.65
C LYS A 132 10.97 -0.87 5.06
N ARG A 133 12.23 -1.30 4.92
CA ARG A 133 12.58 -2.70 4.77
C ARG A 133 12.50 -3.39 6.13
N ILE A 134 11.94 -4.60 6.17
CA ILE A 134 11.76 -5.37 7.41
C ILE A 134 12.54 -6.69 7.43
N SER A 135 13.15 -7.05 6.32
CA SER A 135 14.07 -8.19 6.21
C SER A 135 15.51 -7.78 6.49
N GLY A 136 16.37 -8.76 6.75
CA GLY A 136 17.82 -8.59 6.84
C GLY A 136 18.40 -8.05 5.52
N TRP A 137 19.59 -7.44 5.57
CA TRP A 137 20.20 -6.83 4.41
C TRP A 137 20.66 -7.85 3.36
N GLN A 138 20.94 -9.07 3.76
CA GLN A 138 21.32 -10.19 2.89
C GLN A 138 20.11 -11.01 2.39
N ASP A 139 18.97 -10.83 3.03
CA ASP A 139 17.76 -11.59 2.71
C ASP A 139 17.01 -10.96 1.53
N GLU A 140 15.99 -11.65 1.05
CA GLU A 140 15.02 -11.08 0.13
C GLU A 140 14.48 -9.74 0.66
N ARG A 141 14.39 -8.75 -0.22
CA ARG A 141 13.95 -7.41 0.18
C ARG A 141 12.45 -7.39 0.44
N ILE A 142 12.07 -7.53 1.69
CA ILE A 142 10.67 -7.39 2.13
C ILE A 142 10.45 -5.97 2.64
N ILE A 143 9.47 -5.26 2.08
CA ILE A 143 9.16 -3.87 2.43
C ILE A 143 7.70 -3.70 2.84
N LEU A 144 7.43 -2.66 3.61
CA LEU A 144 6.08 -2.27 3.98
C LEU A 144 5.43 -1.48 2.84
N ALA A 145 4.18 -1.80 2.53
CA ALA A 145 3.36 -1.00 1.63
C ALA A 145 3.02 0.38 2.26
N CYS A 146 2.63 1.33 1.43
CA CYS A 146 2.28 2.69 1.87
C CYS A 146 1.22 2.67 2.98
N THR A 147 0.18 1.86 2.82
CA THR A 147 -0.94 1.72 3.76
C THR A 147 -0.60 1.03 5.08
N GLN A 148 0.58 0.41 5.18
CA GLN A 148 1.04 -0.17 6.45
C GLN A 148 1.69 0.87 7.38
N CYS A 149 1.92 2.08 6.87
CA CYS A 149 2.40 3.22 7.65
C CYS A 149 1.46 4.42 7.57
N HIS A 150 0.81 4.64 6.44
CA HIS A 150 -0.14 5.71 6.21
C HIS A 150 -1.57 5.17 6.21
N ASP A 151 -2.47 5.84 6.90
CA ASP A 151 -3.89 5.58 6.75
C ASP A 151 -4.35 6.10 5.37
N ALA A 152 -4.88 5.21 4.52
CA ALA A 152 -5.27 5.60 3.16
C ALA A 152 -6.35 6.68 3.12
N HIS A 153 -7.18 6.80 4.16
CA HIS A 153 -8.26 7.80 4.24
C HIS A 153 -7.79 9.13 4.82
N THR A 154 -6.79 9.11 5.69
CA THR A 154 -6.19 10.28 6.33
C THR A 154 -4.66 10.12 6.34
N PRO A 155 -4.00 10.18 5.16
CA PRO A 155 -2.61 9.77 5.03
C PRO A 155 -1.59 10.74 5.62
N ALA A 156 -1.99 11.97 5.95
CA ALA A 156 -1.12 12.93 6.59
C ALA A 156 -0.58 12.41 7.93
N ARG A 157 0.68 12.63 8.16
CA ARG A 157 1.33 12.29 9.43
C ARG A 157 1.85 13.56 10.07
N GLU A 158 1.68 13.64 11.38
CA GLU A 158 2.31 14.73 12.14
C GLU A 158 3.83 14.68 12.00
N PRO A 159 4.47 15.85 11.78
CA PRO A 159 5.92 15.93 11.81
C PRO A 159 6.45 15.41 13.15
N ARG A 160 7.50 14.63 13.10
CA ARG A 160 8.20 14.20 14.31
C ARG A 160 9.39 15.10 14.55
N GLU A 161 9.60 15.46 15.80
CA GLU A 161 10.84 16.14 16.18
C GLU A 161 12.06 15.23 15.88
N PRO A 162 13.13 15.81 15.35
CA PRO A 162 14.38 15.07 15.15
C PRO A 162 14.86 14.49 16.48
N GLN A 163 15.38 13.28 16.43
CA GLN A 163 16.04 12.70 17.60
C GLN A 163 17.25 13.56 17.99
N PRO A 164 17.52 13.75 19.29
CA PRO A 164 18.72 14.46 19.71
C PRO A 164 19.96 13.72 19.16
N PRO A 165 21.03 14.46 18.86
CA PRO A 165 22.25 13.83 18.39
C PRO A 165 22.77 12.84 19.45
N PRO A 166 23.46 11.77 19.06
CA PRO A 166 23.99 10.80 19.97
C PRO A 166 24.93 11.45 21.00
N PRO A 167 25.05 10.89 22.18
CA PRO A 167 25.99 11.40 23.18
C PRO A 167 27.42 11.34 22.65
N VAL A 168 28.20 12.34 22.92
CA VAL A 168 29.63 12.38 22.56
C VAL A 168 30.37 11.37 23.42
N ARG A 169 31.30 10.62 22.84
CA ARG A 169 32.15 9.73 23.62
C ARG A 169 32.94 10.50 24.64
N ALA A 170 33.16 9.91 25.81
CA ALA A 170 33.97 10.50 26.85
C ALA A 170 35.37 10.88 26.32
N GLY A 171 35.82 12.07 26.63
CA GLY A 171 37.10 12.63 26.15
C GLY A 171 37.06 13.31 24.78
N LEU A 172 35.91 13.37 24.12
CA LEU A 172 35.72 14.13 22.90
C LEU A 172 34.83 15.34 23.16
N GLU A 173 35.20 16.48 22.60
CA GLU A 173 34.30 17.64 22.59
C GLU A 173 33.26 17.47 21.45
N ARG A 174 32.03 17.90 21.73
CA ARG A 174 31.00 17.97 20.70
C ARG A 174 31.41 19.05 19.69
N GLN A 175 31.72 18.66 18.48
CA GLN A 175 31.83 19.64 17.41
C GLN A 175 30.49 20.38 17.30
N GLN A 176 30.50 21.67 17.54
CA GLN A 176 29.35 22.52 17.26
C GLN A 176 29.21 22.54 15.74
N HIS A 177 28.42 21.61 15.22
CA HIS A 177 28.02 21.65 13.84
C HIS A 177 27.15 22.89 13.70
N GLN A 178 27.73 23.97 13.22
CA GLN A 178 26.96 25.14 12.83
C GLN A 178 25.99 24.64 11.75
N PRO A 179 24.67 24.69 11.97
CA PRO A 179 23.75 24.30 10.93
C PRO A 179 24.16 25.04 9.67
N PRO A 180 24.24 24.37 8.52
CA PRO A 180 24.53 25.06 7.29
C PRO A 180 23.57 26.24 7.19
N ALA A 181 24.11 27.42 6.90
CA ALA A 181 23.30 28.59 6.63
C ALA A 181 22.13 28.13 5.75
N THR A 182 20.94 28.53 6.09
CA THR A 182 19.62 27.97 5.69
C THR A 182 19.36 27.86 4.18
N SER A 183 20.37 27.91 3.33
CA SER A 183 20.27 27.54 1.93
C SER A 183 20.23 26.02 1.83
N ARG A 184 19.09 25.49 1.50
CA ARG A 184 18.99 24.09 1.06
C ARG A 184 19.88 23.94 -0.18
N ALA A 185 20.60 22.81 -0.30
CA ALA A 185 21.54 22.56 -1.39
C ALA A 185 20.95 22.69 -2.81
N TRP A 186 19.64 22.83 -2.92
CA TRP A 186 18.87 23.00 -4.18
C TRP A 186 18.18 24.38 -4.32
N GLU A 187 18.37 25.29 -3.37
CA GLU A 187 17.90 26.67 -3.55
C GLU A 187 18.88 27.37 -4.48
N PRO A 188 18.43 27.92 -5.62
CA PRO A 188 19.33 28.68 -6.48
C PRO A 188 19.90 29.85 -5.67
N GLU A 189 21.22 29.99 -5.68
CA GLU A 189 21.87 31.14 -5.08
C GLU A 189 21.23 32.41 -5.65
N THR A 190 20.61 33.17 -4.79
CA THR A 190 20.10 34.49 -5.17
C THR A 190 21.33 35.33 -5.46
N ILE A 191 21.63 35.53 -6.75
CA ILE A 191 22.68 36.44 -7.17
C ILE A 191 22.27 37.82 -6.68
N ILE A 192 22.84 38.25 -5.56
CA ILE A 192 22.74 39.63 -5.08
C ILE A 192 23.48 40.46 -6.13
N ALA A 193 22.70 41.09 -7.01
CA ALA A 193 23.24 42.06 -7.97
C ALA A 193 23.93 43.15 -7.12
N GLY A 194 25.24 43.12 -7.22
CA GLY A 194 26.08 44.10 -6.55
C GLY A 194 25.77 45.50 -7.03
N HIS A 195 25.71 46.40 -6.13
CA HIS A 195 25.62 47.83 -6.34
C HIS A 195 26.77 48.32 -7.25
N MET A 196 26.39 49.05 -8.27
CA MET A 196 27.20 50.19 -8.75
C MET A 196 26.69 51.48 -8.10
#